data_847f27bce6084ee7d8329142f6c9499a
#
_entry.id   847f27bce6084ee7d8329142f6c9499a
#
_cell.length_a   1.000
_cell.length_b   1.000
_cell.length_c   1.000
_cell.angle_alpha   90.00
_cell.angle_beta   90.00
_cell.angle_gamma   90.00
#
_symmetry.space_group_name_H-M   'P 1'
#
loop_
_entity.id
_entity.type
_entity.pdbx_description
1 polymer ?
#
loop_
_entity_poly.entity_id
_entity_poly.type
_entity_poly.pdbx_seq_one_letter_code
_entity_poly.pdbx_strand_id
1 'polypeptide(L)'
;MIKDFSYLDNLEEGKYRFDIWIPQNQCIVLGKSKKETEDINLEFTNSDKIPVTRRVTGGGTVLIDEGCIIIDIGFRAKNRNKTIDLLSKGNSVLVEALQSLGIPAEVDSSWPDIKIDNYKICGSSLGIRNTLFLYSASMLYKSSTIKKIDYYLTTPKRSPEYRQLREHKDFLISIDQISSLSQAEIVTILKRSIANAFQGY
;
A
#
# COMPACT_ATOMS: atom_id res chain seq x y z
N MET A 1 -10.39 -3.32 -8.16
CA MET A 1 -9.77 -2.60 -9.32
C MET A 1 -8.92 -1.46 -8.79
N ILE A 2 -7.70 -1.29 -9.30
CA ILE A 2 -6.80 -0.19 -8.92
C ILE A 2 -7.52 1.15 -9.12
N LYS A 3 -7.53 1.96 -8.06
CA LYS A 3 -8.16 3.28 -8.11
C LYS A 3 -7.28 4.28 -8.86
N ASP A 4 -7.91 5.15 -9.61
CA ASP A 4 -7.32 6.35 -10.19
C ASP A 4 -8.07 7.60 -9.71
N PHE A 5 -7.78 8.76 -10.30
CA PHE A 5 -8.44 9.99 -9.87
C PHE A 5 -9.95 10.06 -10.22
N SER A 6 -10.47 9.22 -11.11
CA SER A 6 -11.91 9.14 -11.37
C SER A 6 -12.69 8.64 -10.15
N TYR A 7 -12.06 7.86 -9.28
CA TYR A 7 -12.61 7.46 -7.98
C TYR A 7 -13.00 8.68 -7.11
N LEU A 8 -12.39 9.85 -7.37
CA LEU A 8 -12.62 11.09 -6.63
C LEU A 8 -13.49 12.09 -7.38
N ASP A 9 -14.02 11.72 -8.55
CA ASP A 9 -14.93 12.58 -9.29
C ASP A 9 -16.16 12.88 -8.41
N ASN A 10 -16.62 14.14 -8.43
CA ASN A 10 -17.69 14.67 -7.59
C ASN A 10 -17.42 14.68 -6.06
N LEU A 11 -16.19 14.46 -5.62
CA LEU A 11 -15.83 14.66 -4.22
C LEU A 11 -15.80 16.16 -3.93
N GLU A 12 -16.58 16.60 -2.94
CA GLU A 12 -16.63 18.01 -2.51
C GLU A 12 -15.34 18.42 -1.80
N GLU A 13 -15.06 19.72 -1.79
CA GLU A 13 -13.91 20.27 -1.09
C GLU A 13 -13.98 20.01 0.41
N GLY A 14 -12.86 19.62 1.01
CA GLY A 14 -12.78 19.26 2.42
C GLY A 14 -13.40 17.91 2.75
N LYS A 15 -13.90 17.14 1.75
CA LYS A 15 -14.43 15.80 1.95
C LYS A 15 -13.41 14.74 1.60
N TYR A 16 -13.60 13.57 2.19
CA TYR A 16 -12.82 12.38 1.91
C TYR A 16 -13.71 11.22 1.45
N ARG A 17 -13.08 10.25 0.78
CA ARG A 17 -13.68 8.96 0.42
C ARG A 17 -12.63 7.90 0.64
N PHE A 18 -12.99 6.74 1.16
CA PHE A 18 -12.06 5.63 1.27
C PHE A 18 -12.70 4.31 0.80
N ASP A 19 -11.83 3.39 0.41
CA ASP A 19 -12.17 2.02 0.10
C ASP A 19 -11.09 1.09 0.66
N ILE A 20 -11.50 -0.06 1.17
CA ILE A 20 -10.60 -1.14 1.58
C ILE A 20 -11.09 -2.40 0.88
N TRP A 21 -10.22 -2.98 0.08
CA TRP A 21 -10.59 -4.11 -0.76
C TRP A 21 -9.48 -5.16 -0.84
N ILE A 22 -9.87 -6.38 -1.17
CA ILE A 22 -8.98 -7.53 -1.37
C ILE A 22 -8.98 -7.86 -2.85
N PRO A 23 -7.80 -7.89 -3.51
CA PRO A 23 -7.70 -8.28 -4.91
C PRO A 23 -8.22 -9.70 -5.13
N GLN A 24 -9.07 -9.91 -6.14
CA GLN A 24 -9.58 -11.25 -6.49
C GLN A 24 -8.61 -12.01 -7.39
N ASN A 25 -7.77 -11.29 -8.14
CA ASN A 25 -6.82 -11.86 -9.07
C ASN A 25 -5.43 -11.26 -8.83
N GLN A 26 -4.41 -12.06 -9.08
CA GLN A 26 -3.02 -11.61 -9.03
C GLN A 26 -2.74 -10.59 -10.15
N CYS A 27 -2.01 -9.52 -9.80
CA CYS A 27 -1.63 -8.48 -10.74
C CYS A 27 -0.35 -7.77 -10.26
N ILE A 28 0.54 -7.43 -11.18
CA ILE A 28 1.68 -6.55 -10.90
C ILE A 28 1.25 -5.10 -11.17
N VAL A 29 1.52 -4.21 -10.22
CA VAL A 29 1.13 -2.80 -10.28
C VAL A 29 2.38 -1.93 -10.25
N LEU A 30 2.72 -1.34 -11.37
CA LEU A 30 3.82 -0.39 -11.50
C LEU A 30 3.47 0.95 -10.85
N GLY A 31 4.41 1.54 -10.14
CA GLY A 31 4.34 2.94 -9.75
C GLY A 31 4.35 3.85 -11.00
N LYS A 32 3.81 5.08 -10.87
CA LYS A 32 3.62 6.03 -11.99
C LYS A 32 4.82 6.17 -12.92
N SER A 33 6.04 6.22 -12.39
CA SER A 33 7.28 6.44 -13.14
C SER A 33 8.15 5.19 -13.33
N LYS A 34 7.66 4.01 -12.92
CA LYS A 34 8.43 2.77 -12.97
C LYS A 34 8.40 2.13 -14.36
N LYS A 35 9.46 1.40 -14.70
CA LYS A 35 9.58 0.65 -15.96
C LYS A 35 9.51 -0.85 -15.67
N GLU A 36 8.81 -1.59 -16.51
CA GLU A 36 8.70 -3.05 -16.40
C GLU A 36 10.07 -3.72 -16.40
N THR A 37 10.94 -3.31 -17.33
CA THR A 37 12.29 -3.86 -17.50
C THR A 37 13.23 -3.66 -16.29
N GLU A 38 12.86 -2.80 -15.35
CA GLU A 38 13.70 -2.50 -14.18
C GLU A 38 13.22 -3.19 -12.90
N ASP A 39 11.91 -3.42 -12.80
CA ASP A 39 11.28 -3.84 -11.54
C ASP A 39 10.63 -5.24 -11.63
N ILE A 40 10.53 -5.84 -12.84
CA ILE A 40 9.81 -7.10 -13.07
C ILE A 40 10.73 -8.15 -13.67
N ASN A 41 10.61 -9.38 -13.21
CA ASN A 41 11.17 -10.54 -13.90
C ASN A 41 10.26 -10.89 -15.10
N LEU A 42 10.59 -10.33 -16.27
CA LEU A 42 9.77 -10.45 -17.48
C LEU A 42 9.64 -11.89 -17.97
N GLU A 43 10.65 -12.73 -17.79
CA GLU A 43 10.63 -14.12 -18.20
C GLU A 43 9.49 -14.87 -17.49
N PHE A 44 9.47 -14.83 -16.17
CA PHE A 44 8.46 -15.52 -15.37
C PHE A 44 7.08 -14.88 -15.51
N THR A 45 7.03 -13.53 -15.52
CA THR A 45 5.78 -12.80 -15.67
C THR A 45 5.07 -13.11 -16.98
N ASN A 46 5.82 -13.19 -18.10
CA ASN A 46 5.27 -13.51 -19.42
C ASN A 46 4.87 -14.99 -19.54
N SER A 47 5.72 -15.91 -19.03
CA SER A 47 5.43 -17.34 -19.01
C SER A 47 4.12 -17.64 -18.31
N ASP A 48 3.91 -17.03 -17.14
CA ASP A 48 2.75 -17.27 -16.30
C ASP A 48 1.57 -16.34 -16.61
N LYS A 49 1.73 -15.46 -17.62
CA LYS A 49 0.72 -14.51 -18.11
C LYS A 49 0.17 -13.61 -17.00
N ILE A 50 1.05 -13.15 -16.10
CA ILE A 50 0.64 -12.28 -14.99
C ILE A 50 0.28 -10.88 -15.53
N PRO A 51 -0.94 -10.37 -15.29
CA PRO A 51 -1.32 -9.03 -15.72
C PRO A 51 -0.42 -7.95 -15.10
N VAL A 52 0.00 -6.99 -15.92
CA VAL A 52 0.76 -5.81 -15.48
C VAL A 52 -0.07 -4.57 -15.73
N THR A 53 -0.19 -3.72 -14.74
CA THR A 53 -0.89 -2.43 -14.84
C THR A 53 -0.09 -1.33 -14.18
N ARG A 54 -0.53 -0.07 -14.35
CA ARG A 54 0.14 1.10 -13.79
C ARG A 54 -0.84 1.92 -12.96
N ARG A 55 -0.42 2.30 -11.74
CA ARG A 55 -1.21 3.21 -10.91
C ARG A 55 -0.83 4.67 -11.14
N VAL A 56 -1.71 5.58 -10.76
CA VAL A 56 -1.50 7.04 -10.85
C VAL A 56 -0.64 7.60 -9.72
N THR A 57 -0.46 6.84 -8.64
CA THR A 57 0.37 7.21 -7.49
C THR A 57 1.83 6.84 -7.72
N GLY A 58 2.74 7.48 -6.99
CA GLY A 58 4.18 7.20 -7.05
C GLY A 58 4.60 5.89 -6.38
N GLY A 59 5.88 5.79 -6.02
CA GLY A 59 6.45 4.65 -5.30
C GLY A 59 6.95 3.51 -6.19
N GLY A 60 7.27 2.36 -5.59
CA GLY A 60 7.81 1.16 -6.22
C GLY A 60 6.77 0.33 -6.97
N THR A 61 7.21 -0.76 -7.55
CA THR A 61 6.34 -1.78 -8.12
C THR A 61 5.88 -2.74 -7.02
N VAL A 62 4.64 -3.19 -7.08
CA VAL A 62 4.07 -4.14 -6.13
C VAL A 62 3.35 -5.26 -6.88
N LEU A 63 3.33 -6.45 -6.29
CA LEU A 63 2.41 -7.51 -6.68
C LEU A 63 1.28 -7.53 -5.66
N ILE A 64 0.06 -7.63 -6.14
CA ILE A 64 -1.14 -7.73 -5.33
C ILE A 64 -1.92 -8.98 -5.72
N ASP A 65 -2.45 -9.66 -4.72
CA ASP A 65 -3.35 -10.82 -4.87
C ASP A 65 -4.28 -10.91 -3.64
N GLU A 66 -4.99 -12.02 -3.50
CA GLU A 66 -5.91 -12.26 -2.38
C GLU A 66 -5.23 -12.26 -0.99
N GLY A 67 -3.91 -12.28 -0.94
CA GLY A 67 -3.12 -12.13 0.30
C GLY A 67 -2.74 -10.70 0.62
N CYS A 68 -3.25 -9.73 -0.11
CA CYS A 68 -3.08 -8.30 0.18
C CYS A 68 -4.37 -7.68 0.69
N ILE A 69 -4.24 -6.63 1.51
CA ILE A 69 -5.31 -5.68 1.84
C ILE A 69 -4.92 -4.34 1.20
N ILE A 70 -5.75 -3.85 0.29
CA ILE A 70 -5.51 -2.58 -0.39
C ILE A 70 -6.37 -1.50 0.25
N ILE A 71 -5.76 -0.38 0.58
CA ILE A 71 -6.40 0.77 1.23
C ILE A 71 -6.23 1.98 0.33
N ASP A 72 -7.33 2.56 -0.11
CA ASP A 72 -7.35 3.78 -0.91
C ASP A 72 -8.11 4.86 -0.13
N ILE A 73 -7.49 6.04 0.07
CA ILE A 73 -8.10 7.20 0.72
C ILE A 73 -7.96 8.39 -0.21
N GLY A 74 -9.07 8.90 -0.66
CA GLY A 74 -9.13 10.08 -1.50
C GLY A 74 -9.58 11.31 -0.73
N PHE A 75 -8.98 12.46 -1.03
CA PHE A 75 -9.29 13.73 -0.41
C PHE A 75 -9.26 14.85 -1.43
N ARG A 76 -10.13 15.86 -1.26
CA ARG A 76 -10.12 17.09 -2.06
C ARG A 76 -9.79 18.29 -1.21
N ALA A 77 -8.71 19.03 -1.55
CA ALA A 77 -8.31 20.25 -0.87
C ALA A 77 -7.66 21.26 -1.81
N LYS A 78 -7.95 22.55 -1.62
CA LYS A 78 -7.30 23.64 -2.39
C LYS A 78 -5.82 23.81 -2.03
N ASN A 79 -5.46 23.58 -0.78
CA ASN A 79 -4.11 23.80 -0.30
C ASN A 79 -3.24 22.56 -0.44
N ARG A 80 -2.22 22.64 -1.32
CA ARG A 80 -1.24 21.57 -1.53
C ARG A 80 -0.35 21.28 -0.31
N ASN A 81 -0.23 22.19 0.64
CA ASN A 81 0.55 21.95 1.86
C ASN A 81 -0.03 20.83 2.73
N LYS A 82 -1.30 20.46 2.52
CA LYS A 82 -1.93 19.28 3.15
C LYS A 82 -1.46 17.92 2.58
N THR A 83 -0.56 17.91 1.63
CA THR A 83 -0.06 16.70 0.93
C THR A 83 0.71 15.76 1.85
N ILE A 84 1.67 16.32 2.57
CA ILE A 84 2.51 15.57 3.53
C ILE A 84 1.64 15.06 4.66
N ASP A 85 0.68 15.89 5.10
CA ASP A 85 -0.25 15.56 6.17
C ASP A 85 -1.11 14.33 5.82
N LEU A 86 -1.58 14.19 4.58
CA LEU A 86 -2.42 13.03 4.20
C LEU A 86 -1.63 11.73 4.18
N LEU A 87 -0.39 11.73 3.66
CA LEU A 87 0.46 10.53 3.63
C LEU A 87 0.81 10.10 5.06
N SER A 88 1.27 11.05 5.88
CA SER A 88 1.60 10.82 7.29
C SER A 88 0.38 10.36 8.09
N LYS A 89 -0.74 11.07 7.97
CA LYS A 89 -1.99 10.72 8.65
C LYS A 89 -2.51 9.35 8.22
N GLY A 90 -2.49 9.05 6.91
CA GLY A 90 -2.88 7.74 6.41
C GLY A 90 -2.07 6.61 7.07
N ASN A 91 -0.73 6.75 7.07
CA ASN A 91 0.14 5.77 7.72
C ASN A 91 -0.10 5.66 9.22
N SER A 92 -0.23 6.79 9.94
CA SER A 92 -0.48 6.79 11.40
C SER A 92 -1.77 6.06 11.75
N VAL A 93 -2.85 6.31 11.02
CA VAL A 93 -4.14 5.64 11.25
C VAL A 93 -4.03 4.12 11.03
N LEU A 94 -3.28 3.67 10.02
CA LEU A 94 -3.06 2.23 9.80
C LEU A 94 -2.22 1.62 10.92
N VAL A 95 -1.19 2.33 11.39
CA VAL A 95 -0.35 1.89 12.53
C VAL A 95 -1.20 1.79 13.80
N GLU A 96 -1.95 2.83 14.15
CA GLU A 96 -2.84 2.84 15.32
C GLU A 96 -3.87 1.68 15.27
N ALA A 97 -4.42 1.41 14.09
CA ALA A 97 -5.33 0.29 13.88
C ALA A 97 -4.65 -1.06 14.16
N LEU A 98 -3.43 -1.28 13.63
CA LEU A 98 -2.66 -2.49 13.86
C LEU A 98 -2.26 -2.65 15.33
N GLN A 99 -1.80 -1.56 15.97
CA GLN A 99 -1.44 -1.55 17.39
C GLN A 99 -2.63 -1.87 18.30
N SER A 100 -3.83 -1.39 17.96
CA SER A 100 -5.06 -1.72 18.69
C SER A 100 -5.41 -3.22 18.67
N LEU A 101 -4.83 -3.96 17.72
CA LEU A 101 -4.94 -5.40 17.54
C LEU A 101 -3.75 -6.18 18.15
N GLY A 102 -2.85 -5.49 18.86
CA GLY A 102 -1.64 -6.08 19.43
C GLY A 102 -0.50 -6.32 18.43
N ILE A 103 -0.60 -5.78 17.21
CA ILE A 103 0.46 -5.87 16.20
C ILE A 103 1.38 -4.64 16.35
N PRO A 104 2.68 -4.80 16.71
CA PRO A 104 3.57 -3.69 17.08
C PRO A 104 4.14 -2.98 15.84
N ALA A 105 3.25 -2.47 14.99
CA ALA A 105 3.61 -1.75 13.77
C ALA A 105 4.08 -0.32 14.08
N GLU A 106 4.98 0.20 13.25
CA GLU A 106 5.45 1.58 13.28
C GLU A 106 5.67 2.14 11.86
N VAL A 107 5.66 3.46 11.71
CA VAL A 107 6.00 4.12 10.44
C VAL A 107 7.52 4.27 10.36
N ASP A 108 8.13 3.94 9.22
CA ASP A 108 9.55 4.25 9.00
C ASP A 108 9.77 5.76 8.91
N SER A 109 10.88 6.23 9.48
CA SER A 109 11.17 7.67 9.59
C SER A 109 11.54 8.35 8.27
N SER A 110 11.97 7.59 7.27
CA SER A 110 12.53 8.09 6.01
C SER A 110 11.77 7.65 4.76
N TRP A 111 10.93 6.63 4.89
CA TRP A 111 10.12 6.09 3.80
C TRP A 111 8.65 5.94 4.21
N PRO A 112 7.71 6.03 3.27
CA PRO A 112 6.29 5.85 3.57
C PRO A 112 5.92 4.38 3.74
N ASP A 113 6.72 3.65 4.50
CA ASP A 113 6.55 2.24 4.82
C ASP A 113 6.05 2.06 6.25
N ILE A 114 5.20 1.07 6.46
CA ILE A 114 4.85 0.57 7.79
C ILE A 114 5.61 -0.73 7.99
N LYS A 115 6.28 -0.84 9.12
CA LYS A 115 7.17 -1.94 9.46
C LYS A 115 6.90 -2.49 10.86
N ILE A 116 7.42 -3.67 11.11
CA ILE A 116 7.51 -4.30 12.42
C ILE A 116 8.97 -4.70 12.58
N ASP A 117 9.64 -4.14 13.56
CA ASP A 117 11.10 -4.21 13.68
C ASP A 117 11.78 -3.76 12.37
N ASN A 118 12.53 -4.65 11.72
CA ASN A 118 13.21 -4.40 10.45
C ASN A 118 12.49 -5.02 9.24
N TYR A 119 11.23 -5.42 9.37
CA TYR A 119 10.45 -6.05 8.29
C TYR A 119 9.32 -5.14 7.84
N LYS A 120 9.21 -4.93 6.54
CA LYS A 120 8.11 -4.16 5.96
C LYS A 120 6.85 -5.00 5.87
N ILE A 121 5.73 -4.48 6.39
CA ILE A 121 4.41 -5.10 6.30
C ILE A 121 3.48 -4.38 5.33
N CYS A 122 3.68 -3.06 5.14
CA CYS A 122 2.84 -2.26 4.26
C CYS A 122 3.68 -1.17 3.56
N GLY A 123 3.41 -0.92 2.31
CA GLY A 123 3.94 0.22 1.57
C GLY A 123 2.83 1.17 1.17
N SER A 124 3.06 2.47 1.28
CA SER A 124 2.09 3.47 0.88
C SER A 124 2.64 4.44 -0.16
N SER A 125 1.75 5.13 -0.83
CA SER A 125 2.08 6.10 -1.87
C SER A 125 0.99 7.16 -1.98
N LEU A 126 1.35 8.33 -2.54
CA LEU A 126 0.43 9.43 -2.76
C LEU A 126 0.47 9.86 -4.22
N GLY A 127 -0.70 10.10 -4.80
CA GLY A 127 -0.90 10.74 -6.09
C GLY A 127 -1.61 12.08 -5.90
N ILE A 128 -1.23 13.05 -6.74
CA ILE A 128 -1.82 14.39 -6.72
C ILE A 128 -2.18 14.80 -8.14
N ARG A 129 -3.42 15.26 -8.33
CA ARG A 129 -3.91 15.88 -9.57
C ARG A 129 -4.78 17.11 -9.20
N ASN A 130 -4.25 18.30 -9.44
CA ASN A 130 -4.90 19.57 -9.07
C ASN A 130 -5.19 19.64 -7.56
N THR A 131 -6.47 19.60 -7.19
CA THR A 131 -6.98 19.62 -5.82
C THR A 131 -7.31 18.24 -5.27
N LEU A 132 -7.07 17.18 -6.06
CA LEU A 132 -7.36 15.79 -5.70
C LEU A 132 -6.10 15.09 -5.21
N PHE A 133 -6.22 14.41 -4.08
CA PHE A 133 -5.18 13.63 -3.44
C PHE A 133 -5.67 12.19 -3.30
N LEU A 134 -4.84 11.24 -3.73
CA LEU A 134 -5.12 9.82 -3.61
C LEU A 134 -3.98 9.13 -2.87
N TYR A 135 -4.23 8.76 -1.63
CA TYR A 135 -3.38 7.86 -0.86
C TYR A 135 -3.74 6.42 -1.22
N SER A 136 -2.74 5.59 -1.45
CA SER A 136 -2.92 4.15 -1.68
C SER A 136 -1.88 3.37 -0.89
N ALA A 137 -2.30 2.36 -0.16
CA ALA A 137 -1.44 1.45 0.57
C ALA A 137 -1.74 -0.01 0.24
N SER A 138 -0.68 -0.83 0.25
CA SER A 138 -0.76 -2.28 0.07
C SER A 138 -0.14 -2.95 1.29
N MET A 139 -0.98 -3.63 2.09
CA MET A 139 -0.62 -4.34 3.31
C MET A 139 -0.58 -5.84 3.04
N LEU A 140 0.49 -6.50 3.47
CA LEU A 140 0.68 -7.93 3.29
C LEU A 140 -0.05 -8.70 4.41
N TYR A 141 -1.01 -9.51 4.01
CA TYR A 141 -1.74 -10.37 4.92
C TYR A 141 -1.24 -11.82 4.86
N LYS A 142 -1.00 -12.40 3.66
CA LYS A 142 -0.53 -13.79 3.49
C LYS A 142 0.94 -13.88 3.15
N SER A 143 1.65 -14.79 3.81
CA SER A 143 3.05 -15.12 3.53
C SER A 143 3.27 -15.74 2.15
N SER A 144 2.26 -16.40 1.57
CA SER A 144 2.30 -16.90 0.20
C SER A 144 2.48 -15.79 -0.84
N THR A 145 1.96 -14.58 -0.58
CA THR A 145 2.15 -13.42 -1.46
C THR A 145 3.62 -12.96 -1.48
N ILE A 146 4.33 -13.05 -0.36
CA ILE A 146 5.77 -12.70 -0.29
C ILE A 146 6.59 -13.59 -1.24
N LYS A 147 6.28 -14.89 -1.32
CA LYS A 147 6.94 -15.82 -2.25
C LYS A 147 6.71 -15.42 -3.71
N LYS A 148 5.50 -14.99 -4.05
CA LYS A 148 5.17 -14.50 -5.40
C LYS A 148 5.89 -13.18 -5.70
N ILE A 149 5.96 -12.26 -4.73
CA ILE A 149 6.72 -11.00 -4.86
C ILE A 149 8.18 -11.30 -5.17
N ASP A 150 8.82 -12.20 -4.42
CA ASP A 150 10.21 -12.58 -4.59
C ASP A 150 10.48 -13.27 -5.96
N TYR A 151 9.50 -13.97 -6.50
CA TYR A 151 9.58 -14.67 -7.79
C TYR A 151 9.41 -13.73 -8.99
N TYR A 152 8.40 -12.82 -8.95
CA TYR A 152 8.04 -11.98 -10.09
C TYR A 152 8.68 -10.60 -10.09
N LEU A 153 9.13 -10.08 -8.95
CA LEU A 153 9.71 -8.74 -8.86
C LEU A 153 11.21 -8.80 -8.58
N THR A 154 11.96 -7.93 -9.25
CA THR A 154 13.38 -7.76 -8.97
C THR A 154 13.60 -6.90 -7.73
N THR A 155 14.75 -7.05 -7.07
CA THR A 155 15.15 -6.17 -5.96
C THR A 155 15.30 -4.73 -6.47
N PRO A 156 14.58 -3.75 -5.90
CA PRO A 156 14.60 -2.39 -6.41
C PRO A 156 15.96 -1.73 -6.19
N LYS A 157 16.44 -0.98 -7.19
CA LYS A 157 17.70 -0.22 -7.11
C LYS A 157 17.69 0.85 -6.01
N ARG A 158 16.52 1.42 -5.72
CA ARG A 158 16.32 2.40 -4.65
C ARG A 158 15.41 1.80 -3.59
N SER A 159 15.90 1.70 -2.38
CA SER A 159 15.21 1.11 -1.24
C SER A 159 15.56 1.86 0.05
N PRO A 160 14.75 1.74 1.11
CA PRO A 160 15.07 2.32 2.40
C PRO A 160 16.36 1.72 2.98
N GLU A 161 17.05 2.51 3.80
CA GLU A 161 18.30 2.07 4.43
C GLU A 161 18.09 0.82 5.30
N TYR A 162 16.97 0.76 6.04
CA TYR A 162 16.66 -0.39 6.89
C TYR A 162 16.46 -1.69 6.13
N ARG A 163 16.30 -1.65 4.77
CA ARG A 163 16.24 -2.85 3.93
C ARG A 163 17.59 -3.59 3.87
N GLN A 164 18.73 -2.89 3.99
CA GLN A 164 20.07 -3.48 4.01
C GLN A 164 20.33 -4.44 2.83
N LEU A 165 19.88 -4.08 1.63
CA LEU A 165 20.00 -4.85 0.39
C LEU A 165 19.33 -6.25 0.42
N ARG A 166 18.53 -6.58 1.44
CA ARG A 166 17.82 -7.86 1.52
C ARG A 166 16.88 -8.07 0.34
N GLU A 167 16.76 -9.33 -0.08
CA GLU A 167 15.74 -9.75 -1.04
C GLU A 167 14.32 -9.54 -0.48
N HIS A 168 13.29 -9.71 -1.30
CA HIS A 168 11.92 -9.49 -0.84
C HIS A 168 11.52 -10.46 0.26
N LYS A 169 11.88 -11.75 0.13
CA LYS A 169 11.55 -12.79 1.13
C LYS A 169 12.17 -12.53 2.52
N ASP A 170 13.33 -11.83 2.57
CA ASP A 170 14.06 -11.55 3.80
C ASP A 170 13.74 -10.16 4.36
N PHE A 171 13.03 -9.33 3.58
CA PHE A 171 12.69 -7.97 3.93
C PHE A 171 11.21 -7.79 4.30
N LEU A 172 10.32 -8.60 3.74
CA LEU A 172 8.89 -8.49 3.91
C LEU A 172 8.38 -9.42 5.02
N ILE A 173 7.32 -9.00 5.71
CA ILE A 173 6.56 -9.82 6.65
C ILE A 173 5.07 -9.65 6.37
N SER A 174 4.27 -10.67 6.69
CA SER A 174 2.82 -10.66 6.53
C SER A 174 2.11 -10.86 7.87
N ILE A 175 0.86 -10.42 7.94
CA ILE A 175 0.07 -10.50 9.19
C ILE A 175 -0.09 -11.95 9.64
N ASP A 176 -0.32 -12.90 8.74
CA ASP A 176 -0.49 -14.32 9.06
C ASP A 176 0.73 -15.00 9.72
N GLN A 177 1.91 -14.37 9.65
CA GLN A 177 3.14 -14.84 10.30
C GLN A 177 3.24 -14.40 11.78
N ILE A 178 2.48 -13.37 12.16
CA ILE A 178 2.63 -12.70 13.47
C ILE A 178 1.32 -12.60 14.24
N SER A 179 0.20 -12.94 13.65
CA SER A 179 -1.13 -12.85 14.25
C SER A 179 -2.05 -13.92 13.69
N SER A 180 -2.95 -14.44 14.53
CA SER A 180 -4.00 -15.37 14.14
C SER A 180 -5.30 -14.69 13.68
N LEU A 181 -5.35 -13.36 13.66
CA LEU A 181 -6.51 -12.59 13.22
C LEU A 181 -6.82 -12.85 11.75
N SER A 182 -8.09 -13.03 11.44
CA SER A 182 -8.54 -13.16 10.06
C SER A 182 -8.40 -11.85 9.27
N GLN A 183 -8.28 -11.96 7.96
CA GLN A 183 -8.23 -10.79 7.08
C GLN A 183 -9.49 -9.90 7.24
N ALA A 184 -10.65 -10.50 7.50
CA ALA A 184 -11.90 -9.78 7.71
C ALA A 184 -11.90 -8.96 9.00
N GLU A 185 -11.31 -9.46 10.08
CA GLU A 185 -11.16 -8.73 11.35
C GLU A 185 -10.24 -7.53 11.15
N ILE A 186 -9.10 -7.71 10.49
CA ILE A 186 -8.18 -6.61 10.17
C ILE A 186 -8.90 -5.52 9.33
N VAL A 187 -9.59 -5.92 8.27
CA VAL A 187 -10.36 -4.99 7.40
C VAL A 187 -11.42 -4.24 8.19
N THR A 188 -12.11 -4.89 9.12
CA THR A 188 -13.14 -4.28 9.95
C THR A 188 -12.58 -3.17 10.84
N ILE A 189 -11.45 -3.43 11.49
CA ILE A 189 -10.77 -2.45 12.35
C ILE A 189 -10.21 -1.29 11.50
N LEU A 190 -9.56 -1.57 10.38
CA LEU A 190 -9.06 -0.54 9.47
C LEU A 190 -10.18 0.40 8.98
N LYS A 191 -11.33 -0.15 8.59
CA LYS A 191 -12.50 0.65 8.17
C LYS A 191 -12.97 1.58 9.29
N ARG A 192 -13.10 1.07 10.52
CA ARG A 192 -13.51 1.86 11.68
C ARG A 192 -12.49 2.96 12.00
N SER A 193 -11.20 2.64 12.01
CA SER A 193 -10.13 3.59 12.32
C SER A 193 -10.05 4.72 11.29
N ILE A 194 -10.14 4.40 9.99
CA ILE A 194 -10.13 5.40 8.93
C ILE A 194 -11.38 6.29 9.01
N ALA A 195 -12.57 5.69 9.19
CA ALA A 195 -13.81 6.47 9.32
C ALA A 195 -13.70 7.47 10.48
N ASN A 196 -13.25 7.05 11.65
CA ASN A 196 -13.10 7.90 12.83
C ASN A 196 -12.05 9.01 12.62
N ALA A 197 -10.89 8.68 12.06
CA ALA A 197 -9.79 9.62 11.88
C ALA A 197 -10.08 10.73 10.86
N PHE A 198 -10.96 10.47 9.90
CA PHE A 198 -11.31 11.42 8.84
C PHE A 198 -12.70 12.08 9.01
N GLN A 199 -13.46 11.79 10.07
CA GLN A 199 -14.77 12.37 10.38
C GLN A 199 -14.79 13.87 10.66
N GLY A 200 -13.77 14.61 10.48
CA GLY A 200 -13.73 16.07 10.69
C GLY A 200 -12.95 16.81 9.60
N TYR A 201 -12.72 16.19 8.49
CA TYR A 201 -12.01 16.75 7.33
C TYR A 201 -12.96 17.19 6.25
#